data_af28ba5791fe96eac2260fd60ececf18
#
_entry.id   af28ba5791fe96eac2260fd60ececf18
#
_cell.length_a   1.000
_cell.length_b   1.000
_cell.length_c   1.000
_cell.angle_alpha   90.00
_cell.angle_beta   90.00
_cell.angle_gamma   90.00
#
_symmetry.space_group_name_H-M   'P 1'
#
loop_
_entity.id
_entity.type
_entity.pdbx_description
1 polymer ?
#
loop_
_entity_poly.entity_id
_entity_poly.type
_entity_poly.pdbx_seq_one_letter_code
_entity_poly.pdbx_strand_id
1 'polypeptide(L)'
;MYLFAGILNTNTWWGVRNDSFTTHDEITRLGIDEFITIGDRDRAVHIARGEMMRNGMRLTNATKILCDRFGVRENVLPMTDTEVTTQVKTALGLIHFQEYWVHAKGKIEIEKVVWSYKNPPVATEEGLAVIEASEAVVIGPSNPITSISPILACEGMKHAIRDKLVITVSPFLGNTPFSGPAGALMRAAGFEPSSQGTFDCFEGITDIFVQDIRDPVKVGNSVRFDTLMTSEEKSVALASEILSLAKGG
;
A
#
# COMPACT_ATOMS: atom_id res chain seq x y z
N MET A 1 -2.14 -3.33 -10.57
CA MET A 1 -2.32 -3.34 -12.04
C MET A 1 -1.13 -3.98 -12.75
N TYR A 2 0.09 -3.42 -12.77
CA TYR A 2 1.24 -3.95 -13.53
C TYR A 2 1.64 -5.39 -13.16
N LEU A 3 1.54 -5.77 -11.88
CA LEU A 3 1.79 -7.15 -11.45
C LEU A 3 0.83 -8.14 -12.14
N PHE A 4 -0.48 -7.89 -12.07
CA PHE A 4 -1.49 -8.74 -12.70
C PHE A 4 -1.42 -8.70 -14.23
N ALA A 5 -0.94 -7.60 -14.80
CA ALA A 5 -0.68 -7.50 -16.24
C ALA A 5 0.63 -8.21 -16.69
N GLY A 6 1.42 -8.74 -15.77
CA GLY A 6 2.70 -9.42 -16.08
C GLY A 6 3.80 -8.50 -16.60
N ILE A 7 3.68 -7.19 -16.40
CA ILE A 7 4.63 -6.18 -16.90
C ILE A 7 5.36 -5.40 -15.81
N LEU A 8 5.17 -5.76 -14.53
CA LEU A 8 5.89 -5.14 -13.42
C LEU A 8 7.40 -5.34 -13.58
N ASN A 9 8.18 -4.30 -13.28
CA ASN A 9 9.62 -4.42 -13.13
C ASN A 9 9.94 -5.10 -11.78
N THR A 10 10.28 -6.36 -11.81
CA THR A 10 10.57 -7.17 -10.62
C THR A 10 11.94 -6.91 -9.99
N ASN A 11 12.82 -6.15 -10.64
CA ASN A 11 14.10 -5.74 -10.06
C ASN A 11 13.93 -4.61 -9.04
N THR A 12 13.03 -3.69 -9.34
CA THR A 12 12.74 -2.52 -8.49
C THR A 12 11.44 -2.68 -7.69
N TRP A 13 10.58 -3.63 -8.07
CA TRP A 13 9.21 -3.82 -7.56
C TRP A 13 8.28 -2.62 -7.78
N TRP A 14 8.60 -1.78 -8.77
CA TRP A 14 7.75 -0.68 -9.23
C TRP A 14 8.06 -0.32 -10.69
N GLY A 15 7.13 0.39 -11.35
CA GLY A 15 7.25 0.76 -12.75
C GLY A 15 7.05 -0.41 -13.72
N VAL A 16 7.27 -0.16 -15.00
CA VAL A 16 7.09 -1.13 -16.10
C VAL A 16 8.42 -1.78 -16.45
N ARG A 17 8.41 -3.10 -16.65
CA ARG A 17 9.60 -3.86 -17.05
C ARG A 17 10.10 -3.41 -18.43
N ASN A 18 11.42 -3.21 -18.54
CA ASN A 18 12.10 -2.76 -19.77
C ASN A 18 11.52 -1.44 -20.29
N ASP A 19 11.19 -0.51 -19.39
CA ASP A 19 10.78 0.84 -19.75
C ASP A 19 11.98 1.67 -20.20
N SER A 20 11.73 2.68 -21.03
CA SER A 20 12.69 3.72 -21.38
C SER A 20 12.52 4.94 -20.49
N PHE A 21 13.51 5.84 -20.46
CA PHE A 21 13.52 7.01 -19.60
C PHE A 21 13.82 8.31 -20.36
N THR A 22 13.54 8.32 -21.65
CA THR A 22 13.83 9.46 -22.54
C THR A 22 13.17 10.75 -22.04
N THR A 23 11.92 10.67 -21.58
CA THR A 23 11.21 11.84 -21.06
C THR A 23 11.84 12.35 -19.75
N HIS A 24 12.28 11.47 -18.87
CA HIS A 24 12.99 11.85 -17.64
C HIS A 24 14.31 12.56 -17.96
N ASP A 25 15.09 12.00 -18.89
CA ASP A 25 16.37 12.58 -19.33
C ASP A 25 16.17 13.98 -19.93
N GLU A 26 15.13 14.17 -20.75
CA GLU A 26 14.81 15.47 -21.34
C GLU A 26 14.33 16.49 -20.27
N ILE A 27 13.52 16.09 -19.31
CA ILE A 27 13.08 16.94 -18.18
C ILE A 27 14.31 17.41 -17.38
N THR A 28 15.24 16.50 -17.10
CA THR A 28 16.51 16.81 -16.41
C THR A 28 17.37 17.76 -17.24
N ARG A 29 17.47 17.55 -18.57
CA ARG A 29 18.18 18.44 -19.49
C ARG A 29 17.60 19.86 -19.52
N LEU A 30 16.28 20.00 -19.29
CA LEU A 30 15.62 21.30 -19.17
C LEU A 30 15.83 21.97 -17.80
N GLY A 31 16.59 21.35 -16.89
CA GLY A 31 16.90 21.87 -15.57
C GLY A 31 15.78 21.71 -14.55
N ILE A 32 14.82 20.84 -14.82
CA ILE A 32 13.74 20.49 -13.89
C ILE A 32 14.16 19.26 -13.08
N ASP A 33 14.17 19.38 -11.78
CA ASP A 33 14.45 18.26 -10.86
C ASP A 33 13.23 17.34 -10.75
N GLU A 34 13.34 16.18 -11.36
CA GLU A 34 12.34 15.11 -11.22
C GLU A 34 12.89 14.04 -10.29
N PHE A 35 12.62 14.16 -8.99
CA PHE A 35 13.18 13.28 -7.96
C PHE A 35 12.66 11.83 -7.99
N ILE A 36 11.57 11.56 -8.71
CA ILE A 36 11.08 10.20 -8.99
C ILE A 36 11.32 9.90 -10.47
N THR A 37 12.22 8.98 -10.75
CA THR A 37 12.49 8.54 -12.13
C THR A 37 11.33 7.67 -12.63
N ILE A 38 10.45 8.23 -13.46
CA ILE A 38 9.29 7.55 -14.04
C ILE A 38 9.61 7.19 -15.49
N GLY A 39 9.46 5.92 -15.85
CA GLY A 39 9.65 5.45 -17.21
C GLY A 39 8.58 5.97 -18.19
N ASP A 40 8.90 5.97 -19.48
CA ASP A 40 8.06 6.56 -20.53
C ASP A 40 6.69 5.87 -20.64
N ARG A 41 6.65 4.53 -20.53
CA ARG A 41 5.39 3.74 -20.56
C ARG A 41 4.57 3.97 -19.30
N ASP A 42 5.21 3.98 -18.13
CA ASP A 42 4.54 4.29 -16.86
C ASP A 42 3.99 5.72 -16.88
N ARG A 43 4.77 6.67 -17.37
CA ARG A 43 4.35 8.06 -17.56
C ARG A 43 3.13 8.18 -18.49
N ALA A 44 3.09 7.41 -19.57
CA ALA A 44 1.96 7.39 -20.50
C ALA A 44 0.67 6.95 -19.78
N VAL A 45 0.75 5.96 -18.86
CA VAL A 45 -0.39 5.54 -18.04
C VAL A 45 -0.84 6.64 -17.09
N HIS A 46 0.11 7.35 -16.46
CA HIS A 46 -0.21 8.50 -15.60
C HIS A 46 -0.89 9.64 -16.37
N ILE A 47 -0.39 9.95 -17.59
CA ILE A 47 -0.98 10.98 -18.46
C ILE A 47 -2.40 10.58 -18.87
N ALA A 48 -2.60 9.33 -19.33
CA ALA A 48 -3.92 8.84 -19.74
C ALA A 48 -4.93 8.87 -18.58
N ARG A 49 -4.53 8.41 -17.38
CA ARG A 49 -5.38 8.48 -16.18
C ARG A 49 -5.71 9.93 -15.81
N GLY A 50 -4.70 10.80 -15.79
CA GLY A 50 -4.89 12.22 -15.48
C GLY A 50 -5.83 12.90 -16.48
N GLU A 51 -5.75 12.56 -17.78
CA GLU A 51 -6.67 13.10 -18.78
C GLU A 51 -8.10 12.63 -18.56
N MET A 52 -8.33 11.35 -18.29
CA MET A 52 -9.65 10.83 -17.95
C MET A 52 -10.24 11.56 -16.73
N MET A 53 -9.44 11.77 -15.69
CA MET A 53 -9.88 12.46 -14.47
C MET A 53 -10.13 13.96 -14.71
N ARG A 54 -9.32 14.65 -15.50
CA ARG A 54 -9.57 16.06 -15.89
C ARG A 54 -10.89 16.23 -16.68
N ASN A 55 -11.29 15.20 -17.42
CA ASN A 55 -12.57 15.14 -18.10
C ASN A 55 -13.74 14.69 -17.20
N GLY A 56 -13.54 14.69 -15.87
CA GLY A 56 -14.59 14.42 -14.88
C GLY A 56 -14.78 12.94 -14.54
N MET A 57 -13.93 12.04 -15.04
CA MET A 57 -14.04 10.62 -14.71
C MET A 57 -13.55 10.37 -13.28
N ARG A 58 -14.25 9.50 -12.53
CA ARG A 58 -13.82 9.02 -11.22
C ARG A 58 -12.55 8.18 -11.35
N LEU A 59 -11.69 8.23 -10.34
CA LEU A 59 -10.46 7.40 -10.29
C LEU A 59 -10.77 5.90 -10.42
N THR A 60 -11.85 5.44 -9.81
CA THR A 60 -12.34 4.05 -9.92
C THR A 60 -12.59 3.66 -11.38
N ASN A 61 -13.29 4.49 -12.14
CA ASN A 61 -13.58 4.20 -13.53
C ASN A 61 -12.33 4.28 -14.42
N ALA A 62 -11.47 5.27 -14.20
CA ALA A 62 -10.19 5.39 -14.91
C ALA A 62 -9.28 4.17 -14.62
N THR A 63 -9.24 3.70 -13.38
CA THR A 63 -8.49 2.49 -12.99
C THR A 63 -9.05 1.25 -13.69
N LYS A 64 -10.38 1.08 -13.75
CA LYS A 64 -11.01 -0.03 -14.45
C LYS A 64 -10.65 -0.04 -15.94
N ILE A 65 -10.78 1.10 -16.62
CA ILE A 65 -10.42 1.21 -18.05
C ILE A 65 -8.97 0.82 -18.29
N LEU A 66 -8.04 1.28 -17.43
CA LEU A 66 -6.62 0.93 -17.55
C LEU A 66 -6.39 -0.55 -17.30
N CYS A 67 -7.04 -1.15 -16.29
CA CYS A 67 -6.98 -2.59 -16.04
C CYS A 67 -7.47 -3.39 -17.24
N ASP A 68 -8.61 -3.02 -17.82
CA ASP A 68 -9.17 -3.67 -19.01
C ASP A 68 -8.20 -3.59 -20.20
N ARG A 69 -7.56 -2.43 -20.42
CA ARG A 69 -6.56 -2.22 -21.49
C ARG A 69 -5.28 -3.05 -21.30
N PHE A 70 -4.93 -3.37 -20.07
CA PHE A 70 -3.80 -4.24 -19.74
C PHE A 70 -4.19 -5.73 -19.61
N GLY A 71 -5.45 -6.09 -19.86
CA GLY A 71 -5.94 -7.47 -19.76
C GLY A 71 -5.98 -8.00 -18.32
N VAL A 72 -6.02 -7.10 -17.32
CA VAL A 72 -6.15 -7.47 -15.91
C VAL A 72 -7.57 -7.91 -15.62
N ARG A 73 -7.73 -9.12 -15.08
CA ARG A 73 -9.02 -9.74 -14.75
C ARG A 73 -9.45 -9.52 -13.31
N GLU A 74 -8.48 -9.27 -12.45
CA GLU A 74 -8.67 -9.03 -11.02
C GLU A 74 -9.29 -7.64 -10.79
N ASN A 75 -10.14 -7.52 -9.78
CA ASN A 75 -10.69 -6.25 -9.37
C ASN A 75 -9.62 -5.42 -8.63
N VAL A 76 -9.02 -4.47 -9.33
CA VAL A 76 -8.11 -3.49 -8.74
C VAL A 76 -8.90 -2.21 -8.50
N LEU A 77 -9.19 -1.90 -7.24
CA LEU A 77 -10.04 -0.80 -6.85
C LEU A 77 -9.26 0.22 -6.00
N PRO A 78 -9.41 1.53 -6.23
CA PRO A 78 -8.90 2.54 -5.33
C PRO A 78 -9.72 2.55 -4.03
N MET A 79 -9.06 2.89 -2.92
CA MET A 79 -9.72 3.01 -1.61
C MET A 79 -10.79 4.11 -1.59
N THR A 80 -10.60 5.16 -2.39
CA THR A 80 -11.46 6.34 -2.49
C THR A 80 -11.26 7.03 -3.84
N ASP A 81 -12.27 7.75 -4.30
CA ASP A 81 -12.18 8.67 -5.44
C ASP A 81 -11.78 10.09 -5.00
N THR A 82 -11.70 10.35 -3.70
CA THR A 82 -11.22 11.62 -3.13
C THR A 82 -9.70 11.68 -3.18
N GLU A 83 -9.16 12.83 -3.57
CA GLU A 83 -7.72 13.06 -3.51
C GLU A 83 -7.24 13.08 -2.06
N VAL A 84 -6.31 12.18 -1.73
CA VAL A 84 -5.67 12.08 -0.41
C VAL A 84 -4.16 12.07 -0.61
N THR A 85 -3.48 13.03 0.02
CA THR A 85 -2.03 13.13 -0.03
C THR A 85 -1.43 12.81 1.33
N THR A 86 -0.55 11.80 1.37
CA THR A 86 0.25 11.52 2.57
C THR A 86 1.42 12.48 2.63
N GLN A 87 1.53 13.21 3.74
CA GLN A 87 2.60 14.13 4.05
C GLN A 87 3.26 13.74 5.37
N VAL A 88 4.49 14.15 5.58
CA VAL A 88 5.19 14.04 6.86
C VAL A 88 5.51 15.44 7.37
N LYS A 89 5.21 15.67 8.64
CA LYS A 89 5.62 16.89 9.36
C LYS A 89 7.02 16.69 9.90
N THR A 90 7.88 17.63 9.61
CA THR A 90 9.27 17.69 10.06
C THR A 90 9.57 19.07 10.67
N ALA A 91 10.73 19.24 11.24
CA ALA A 91 11.19 20.56 11.72
C ALA A 91 11.24 21.62 10.59
N LEU A 92 11.33 21.19 9.32
CA LEU A 92 11.35 22.07 8.13
C LEU A 92 9.94 22.36 7.59
N GLY A 93 8.89 21.78 8.18
CA GLY A 93 7.51 21.91 7.73
C GLY A 93 6.91 20.61 7.19
N LEU A 94 5.79 20.74 6.46
CA LEU A 94 5.12 19.62 5.80
C LEU A 94 5.79 19.35 4.45
N ILE A 95 6.22 18.13 4.23
CA ILE A 95 6.76 17.66 2.95
C ILE A 95 5.97 16.46 2.44
N HIS A 96 5.90 16.27 1.13
CA HIS A 96 5.25 15.11 0.51
C HIS A 96 5.96 13.82 0.92
N PHE A 97 5.21 12.75 1.18
CA PHE A 97 5.81 11.48 1.61
C PHE A 97 6.86 10.93 0.61
N GLN A 98 6.61 11.05 -0.69
CA GLN A 98 7.57 10.62 -1.71
C GLN A 98 8.87 11.46 -1.70
N GLU A 99 8.76 12.76 -1.46
CA GLU A 99 9.94 13.63 -1.28
C GLU A 99 10.75 13.19 -0.06
N TYR A 100 10.09 12.96 1.07
CA TYR A 100 10.73 12.40 2.26
C TYR A 100 11.43 11.07 1.99
N TRP A 101 10.73 10.14 1.32
CA TRP A 101 11.24 8.78 1.14
C TRP A 101 12.27 8.68 0.02
N VAL A 102 11.97 9.22 -1.16
CA VAL A 102 12.81 9.06 -2.35
C VAL A 102 13.94 10.08 -2.37
N HIS A 103 13.64 11.36 -2.24
CA HIS A 103 14.65 12.43 -2.31
C HIS A 103 15.49 12.49 -1.03
N ALA A 104 14.88 12.61 0.13
CA ALA A 104 15.59 12.67 1.43
C ALA A 104 16.02 11.29 1.96
N LYS A 105 15.71 10.19 1.26
CA LYS A 105 16.06 8.79 1.63
C LYS A 105 15.65 8.41 3.04
N GLY A 106 14.54 8.99 3.53
CA GLY A 106 14.03 8.74 4.88
C GLY A 106 14.93 9.24 6.03
N LYS A 107 15.88 10.14 5.76
CA LYS A 107 16.87 10.60 6.75
C LYS A 107 16.42 11.78 7.59
N ILE A 108 15.34 12.45 7.21
CA ILE A 108 14.79 13.58 7.97
C ILE A 108 13.97 13.02 9.14
N GLU A 109 14.12 13.59 10.32
CA GLU A 109 13.31 13.22 11.49
C GLU A 109 11.84 13.61 11.26
N ILE A 110 10.93 12.66 11.53
CA ILE A 110 9.49 12.83 11.37
C ILE A 110 8.87 13.13 12.73
N GLU A 111 8.13 14.22 12.83
CA GLU A 111 7.30 14.54 14.00
C GLU A 111 5.93 13.83 13.93
N LYS A 112 5.33 13.80 12.74
CA LYS A 112 3.97 13.27 12.54
C LYS A 112 3.72 12.92 11.08
N VAL A 113 2.90 11.91 10.83
CA VAL A 113 2.30 11.63 9.51
C VAL A 113 0.94 12.33 9.43
N VAL A 114 0.68 12.98 8.30
CA VAL A 114 -0.55 13.74 8.05
C VAL A 114 -1.16 13.29 6.71
N TRP A 115 -2.46 13.06 6.70
CA TRP A 115 -3.22 12.87 5.46
C TRP A 115 -3.96 14.16 5.14
N SER A 116 -3.59 14.78 4.02
CA SER A 116 -4.18 16.03 3.56
C SER A 116 -5.22 15.72 2.48
N TYR A 117 -6.38 16.29 2.62
CA TYR A 117 -7.50 16.16 1.69
C TYR A 117 -8.38 17.42 1.74
N LYS A 118 -9.05 17.72 0.63
CA LYS A 118 -10.01 18.82 0.56
C LYS A 118 -11.33 18.45 1.22
N ASN A 119 -11.79 17.22 0.98
CA ASN A 119 -12.98 16.65 1.61
C ASN A 119 -12.58 15.32 2.28
N PRO A 120 -13.18 14.95 3.41
CA PRO A 120 -12.92 13.64 4.04
C PRO A 120 -13.07 12.50 3.02
N PRO A 121 -12.10 11.56 2.96
CA PRO A 121 -12.18 10.46 2.00
C PRO A 121 -13.29 9.48 2.40
N VAL A 122 -14.13 9.13 1.43
CA VAL A 122 -15.16 8.10 1.55
C VAL A 122 -14.72 6.89 0.75
N ALA A 123 -14.91 5.69 1.29
CA ALA A 123 -14.59 4.46 0.58
C ALA A 123 -15.42 4.37 -0.72
N THR A 124 -14.84 3.80 -1.79
CA THR A 124 -15.57 3.62 -3.05
C THR A 124 -16.72 2.65 -2.88
N GLU A 125 -17.85 2.92 -3.54
CA GLU A 125 -19.01 2.02 -3.52
C GLU A 125 -18.63 0.61 -4.02
N GLU A 126 -17.80 0.55 -5.07
CA GLU A 126 -17.29 -0.69 -5.63
C GLU A 126 -16.42 -1.46 -4.63
N GLY A 127 -15.58 -0.76 -3.87
CA GLY A 127 -14.77 -1.35 -2.81
C GLY A 127 -15.61 -1.91 -1.68
N LEU A 128 -16.60 -1.15 -1.22
CA LEU A 128 -17.54 -1.58 -0.18
C LEU A 128 -18.34 -2.80 -0.63
N ALA A 129 -18.86 -2.81 -1.87
CA ALA A 129 -19.61 -3.93 -2.41
C ALA A 129 -18.78 -5.23 -2.51
N VAL A 130 -17.49 -5.13 -2.91
CA VAL A 130 -16.59 -6.30 -2.92
C VAL A 130 -16.33 -6.83 -1.52
N ILE A 131 -16.13 -5.94 -0.54
CA ILE A 131 -15.96 -6.35 0.87
C ILE A 131 -17.24 -7.01 1.38
N GLU A 132 -18.40 -6.45 1.11
CA GLU A 132 -19.69 -7.03 1.50
C GLU A 132 -19.89 -8.45 0.96
N ALA A 133 -19.50 -8.68 -0.29
CA ALA A 133 -19.59 -9.98 -0.94
C ALA A 133 -18.48 -10.97 -0.54
N SER A 134 -17.44 -10.53 0.20
CA SER A 134 -16.32 -11.38 0.58
C SER A 134 -16.61 -12.18 1.87
N GLU A 135 -15.96 -13.35 1.99
CA GLU A 135 -15.98 -14.17 3.22
C GLU A 135 -14.92 -13.71 4.23
N ALA A 136 -13.80 -13.19 3.74
CA ALA A 136 -12.69 -12.71 4.56
C ALA A 136 -11.99 -11.51 3.91
N VAL A 137 -11.30 -10.74 4.73
CA VAL A 137 -10.44 -9.61 4.32
C VAL A 137 -9.01 -9.91 4.75
N VAL A 138 -8.06 -9.81 3.82
CA VAL A 138 -6.64 -9.96 4.12
C VAL A 138 -5.97 -8.60 4.06
N ILE A 139 -5.41 -8.15 5.19
CA ILE A 139 -4.53 -6.98 5.26
C ILE A 139 -3.10 -7.48 5.01
N GLY A 140 -2.57 -7.21 3.81
CA GLY A 140 -1.24 -7.64 3.41
C GLY A 140 -0.11 -6.93 4.19
N PRO A 141 1.13 -7.47 4.13
CA PRO A 141 2.27 -6.97 4.91
C PRO A 141 2.84 -5.67 4.33
N SER A 142 2.03 -4.63 4.30
CA SER A 142 2.41 -3.30 3.84
C SER A 142 2.61 -2.35 5.03
N ASN A 143 3.13 -1.15 4.76
CA ASN A 143 3.37 -0.16 5.79
C ASN A 143 2.07 0.19 6.54
N PRO A 144 1.96 -0.05 7.86
CA PRO A 144 0.74 0.20 8.61
C PRO A 144 0.27 1.65 8.51
N ILE A 145 1.19 2.61 8.51
CA ILE A 145 0.87 4.03 8.62
C ILE A 145 0.57 4.69 7.27
N THR A 146 1.38 4.39 6.24
CA THR A 146 1.26 5.08 4.94
C THR A 146 0.50 4.29 3.88
N SER A 147 0.30 2.99 4.08
CA SER A 147 -0.41 2.14 3.12
C SER A 147 -1.78 1.69 3.64
N ILE A 148 -1.84 1.14 4.85
CA ILE A 148 -3.07 0.53 5.39
C ILE A 148 -3.94 1.56 6.11
N SER A 149 -3.36 2.38 7.00
CA SER A 149 -4.15 3.35 7.77
C SER A 149 -4.95 4.33 6.89
N PRO A 150 -4.46 4.83 5.75
CA PRO A 150 -5.27 5.67 4.85
C PRO A 150 -6.51 4.95 4.31
N ILE A 151 -6.40 3.65 4.01
CA ILE A 151 -7.53 2.83 3.56
C ILE A 151 -8.58 2.74 4.67
N LEU A 152 -8.13 2.41 5.88
CA LEU A 152 -9.01 2.27 7.05
C LEU A 152 -9.60 3.61 7.52
N ALA A 153 -8.99 4.73 7.17
CA ALA A 153 -9.48 6.08 7.46
C ALA A 153 -10.59 6.54 6.52
N CYS A 154 -10.80 5.87 5.37
CA CYS A 154 -11.92 6.19 4.51
C CYS A 154 -13.24 5.89 5.21
N GLU A 155 -14.17 6.85 5.17
CA GLU A 155 -15.51 6.68 5.74
C GLU A 155 -16.19 5.43 5.16
N GLY A 156 -16.81 4.62 6.00
CA GLY A 156 -17.44 3.36 5.65
C GLY A 156 -16.51 2.14 5.69
N MET A 157 -15.18 2.29 5.50
CA MET A 157 -14.26 1.16 5.38
C MET A 157 -14.22 0.28 6.64
N LYS A 158 -13.99 0.88 7.81
CA LYS A 158 -13.95 0.12 9.10
C LYS A 158 -15.27 -0.56 9.41
N HIS A 159 -16.38 0.06 9.01
CA HIS A 159 -17.70 -0.55 9.19
C HIS A 159 -17.88 -1.76 8.28
N ALA A 160 -17.49 -1.66 7.02
CA ALA A 160 -17.62 -2.75 6.05
C ALA A 160 -16.80 -4.00 6.41
N ILE A 161 -15.62 -3.84 7.03
CA ILE A 161 -14.78 -4.98 7.42
C ILE A 161 -15.13 -5.58 8.79
N ARG A 162 -15.92 -4.88 9.62
CA ARG A 162 -16.20 -5.28 11.02
C ARG A 162 -16.81 -6.68 11.16
N ASP A 163 -17.69 -7.04 10.23
CA ASP A 163 -18.43 -8.32 10.26
C ASP A 163 -17.76 -9.38 9.37
N LYS A 164 -16.51 -9.14 8.96
CA LYS A 164 -15.73 -10.06 8.14
C LYS A 164 -14.60 -10.66 8.97
N LEU A 165 -14.19 -11.88 8.62
CA LEU A 165 -12.94 -12.43 9.15
C LEU A 165 -11.77 -11.63 8.62
N VAL A 166 -11.07 -10.90 9.48
CA VAL A 166 -9.92 -10.07 9.12
C VAL A 166 -8.61 -10.76 9.49
N ILE A 167 -7.81 -11.10 8.49
CA ILE A 167 -6.49 -11.71 8.64
C ILE A 167 -5.44 -10.64 8.33
N THR A 168 -4.61 -10.29 9.30
CA THR A 168 -3.55 -9.28 9.13
C THR A 168 -2.18 -9.93 9.14
N VAL A 169 -1.36 -9.64 8.12
CA VAL A 169 0.02 -10.12 8.03
C VAL A 169 0.98 -9.02 8.44
N SER A 170 1.88 -9.32 9.40
CA SER A 170 2.88 -8.37 9.87
C SER A 170 3.90 -8.02 8.78
N PRO A 171 4.24 -6.74 8.59
CA PRO A 171 5.35 -6.31 7.72
C PRO A 171 6.70 -6.30 8.45
N PHE A 172 6.80 -6.88 9.65
CA PHE A 172 8.02 -6.90 10.45
C PHE A 172 8.57 -8.31 10.66
N LEU A 173 9.88 -8.36 10.79
CA LEU A 173 10.63 -9.50 11.31
C LEU A 173 11.27 -9.03 12.62
N GLY A 174 10.65 -9.33 13.75
CA GLY A 174 11.01 -8.71 15.02
C GLY A 174 10.79 -7.19 14.96
N ASN A 175 11.87 -6.44 15.21
CA ASN A 175 11.86 -4.97 15.18
C ASN A 175 12.37 -4.40 13.84
N THR A 176 12.56 -5.27 12.84
CA THR A 176 13.09 -4.88 11.53
C THR A 176 11.97 -4.95 10.48
N PRO A 177 11.61 -3.84 9.82
CA PRO A 177 10.67 -3.88 8.71
C PRO A 177 11.31 -4.58 7.50
N PHE A 178 10.51 -5.30 6.72
CA PHE A 178 11.00 -5.93 5.49
C PHE A 178 11.48 -4.90 4.46
N SER A 179 10.89 -3.72 4.44
CA SER A 179 11.28 -2.66 3.51
C SER A 179 10.82 -1.28 3.97
N GLY A 180 11.45 -0.27 3.42
CA GLY A 180 11.01 1.12 3.53
C GLY A 180 11.18 1.76 4.92
N PRO A 181 10.59 2.94 5.12
CA PRO A 181 10.73 3.74 6.34
C PRO A 181 9.72 3.35 7.43
N ALA A 182 9.15 2.13 7.39
CA ALA A 182 8.05 1.73 8.27
C ALA A 182 8.36 1.95 9.75
N GLY A 183 9.59 1.69 10.18
CA GLY A 183 10.00 1.88 11.57
C GLY A 183 9.94 3.34 12.03
N ALA A 184 10.41 4.29 11.21
CA ALA A 184 10.34 5.73 11.54
C ALA A 184 8.88 6.24 11.55
N LEU A 185 8.09 5.79 10.58
CA LEU A 185 6.68 6.18 10.46
C LEU A 185 5.83 5.65 11.63
N MET A 186 6.07 4.41 12.06
CA MET A 186 5.38 3.85 13.22
C MET A 186 5.71 4.61 14.50
N ARG A 187 7.00 4.91 14.75
CA ARG A 187 7.39 5.75 15.89
C ARG A 187 6.73 7.13 15.86
N ALA A 188 6.71 7.78 14.69
CA ALA A 188 6.05 9.09 14.53
C ALA A 188 4.52 9.02 14.73
N ALA A 189 3.93 7.85 14.57
CA ALA A 189 2.52 7.58 14.85
C ALA A 189 2.25 7.08 16.29
N GLY A 190 3.30 6.93 17.12
CA GLY A 190 3.19 6.49 18.51
C GLY A 190 3.19 4.97 18.71
N PHE A 191 3.56 4.19 17.68
CA PHE A 191 3.63 2.73 17.76
C PHE A 191 5.07 2.22 17.77
N GLU A 192 5.29 1.10 18.43
CA GLU A 192 6.57 0.39 18.36
C GLU A 192 6.77 -0.16 16.92
N PRO A 193 7.98 -0.05 16.34
CA PRO A 193 8.28 -0.61 15.03
C PRO A 193 8.54 -2.13 15.12
N SER A 194 7.48 -2.90 15.31
CA SER A 194 7.52 -4.35 15.53
C SER A 194 6.22 -5.01 15.09
N SER A 195 6.19 -6.35 15.12
CA SER A 195 4.94 -7.11 14.94
C SER A 195 3.92 -6.76 16.03
N GLN A 196 4.35 -6.53 17.29
CA GLN A 196 3.46 -6.09 18.35
C GLN A 196 2.84 -4.73 18.03
N GLY A 197 3.66 -3.72 17.69
CA GLY A 197 3.12 -2.40 17.34
C GLY A 197 2.25 -2.41 16.07
N THR A 198 2.48 -3.33 15.13
CA THR A 198 1.56 -3.56 14.00
C THR A 198 0.21 -4.08 14.47
N PHE A 199 0.22 -5.05 15.39
CA PHE A 199 -1.01 -5.57 15.99
C PHE A 199 -1.77 -4.48 16.74
N ASP A 200 -1.08 -3.69 17.57
CA ASP A 200 -1.65 -2.56 18.31
C ASP A 200 -2.26 -1.50 17.38
N CYS A 201 -1.60 -1.24 16.24
CA CYS A 201 -2.10 -0.31 15.21
C CYS A 201 -3.46 -0.74 14.62
N PHE A 202 -3.73 -2.05 14.59
CA PHE A 202 -4.95 -2.65 14.06
C PHE A 202 -5.82 -3.32 15.13
N GLU A 203 -5.66 -2.92 16.39
CA GLU A 203 -6.48 -3.38 17.49
C GLU A 203 -7.98 -3.15 17.21
N GLY A 204 -8.79 -4.15 17.51
CA GLY A 204 -10.24 -4.13 17.26
C GLY A 204 -10.64 -4.27 15.78
N ILE A 205 -9.66 -4.54 14.88
CA ILE A 205 -9.91 -4.80 13.45
C ILE A 205 -9.49 -6.22 13.09
N THR A 206 -8.36 -6.69 13.64
CA THR A 206 -7.73 -7.98 13.30
C THR A 206 -8.31 -9.11 14.12
N ASP A 207 -8.83 -10.16 13.46
CA ASP A 207 -9.26 -11.41 14.11
C ASP A 207 -8.11 -12.42 14.18
N ILE A 208 -7.37 -12.59 13.09
CA ILE A 208 -6.20 -13.48 13.02
C ILE A 208 -4.98 -12.65 12.65
N PHE A 209 -3.98 -12.64 13.53
CA PHE A 209 -2.70 -11.99 13.25
C PHE A 209 -1.66 -13.01 12.82
N VAL A 210 -1.06 -12.79 11.64
CA VAL A 210 0.00 -13.63 11.07
C VAL A 210 1.32 -12.92 11.22
N GLN A 211 2.29 -13.52 11.92
CA GLN A 211 3.65 -13.02 12.05
C GLN A 211 4.68 -14.03 11.55
N ASP A 212 5.88 -13.56 11.30
CA ASP A 212 6.95 -14.43 10.81
C ASP A 212 7.38 -15.48 11.84
N ILE A 213 7.72 -16.69 11.39
CA ILE A 213 8.21 -17.78 12.24
C ILE A 213 9.53 -17.44 12.94
N ARG A 214 10.29 -16.49 12.41
CA ARG A 214 11.59 -16.02 12.96
C ARG A 214 11.44 -14.87 13.94
N ASP A 215 10.24 -14.32 14.09
CA ASP A 215 9.99 -13.25 15.05
C ASP A 215 10.26 -13.78 16.48
N PRO A 216 11.14 -13.13 17.26
CA PRO A 216 11.53 -13.64 18.57
C PRO A 216 10.40 -13.63 19.60
N VAL A 217 9.42 -12.71 19.42
CA VAL A 217 8.31 -12.53 20.34
C VAL A 217 7.01 -12.92 19.67
N LYS A 218 6.23 -13.80 20.29
CA LYS A 218 4.89 -14.15 19.84
C LYS A 218 3.90 -13.09 20.30
N VAL A 219 3.18 -12.50 19.37
CA VAL A 219 2.11 -11.51 19.64
C VAL A 219 0.81 -12.25 19.95
N GLY A 220 0.38 -12.21 21.19
CA GLY A 220 -0.88 -12.83 21.62
C GLY A 220 -1.08 -14.26 21.08
N ASN A 221 -2.21 -14.52 20.45
CA ASN A 221 -2.55 -15.80 19.82
C ASN A 221 -2.21 -15.85 18.33
N SER A 222 -1.23 -15.05 17.87
CA SER A 222 -0.84 -15.01 16.46
C SER A 222 -0.51 -16.38 15.89
N VAL A 223 -0.82 -16.55 14.61
CA VAL A 223 -0.34 -17.68 13.79
C VAL A 223 1.02 -17.30 13.20
N ARG A 224 1.91 -18.28 13.03
CA ARG A 224 3.28 -18.02 12.58
C ARG A 224 3.62 -18.81 11.32
N PHE A 225 3.92 -18.09 10.25
CA PHE A 225 4.34 -18.64 8.96
C PHE A 225 5.66 -18.01 8.48
N ASP A 226 6.27 -18.57 7.45
CA ASP A 226 7.34 -17.89 6.72
C ASP A 226 6.72 -16.77 5.87
N THR A 227 6.73 -15.53 6.40
CA THR A 227 6.12 -14.37 5.73
C THR A 227 7.11 -13.67 4.78
N LEU A 228 8.35 -14.13 4.66
CA LEU A 228 9.38 -13.54 3.81
C LEU A 228 9.26 -14.05 2.36
N MET A 229 8.54 -13.31 1.53
CA MET A 229 8.26 -13.63 0.12
C MET A 229 9.46 -13.33 -0.79
N THR A 230 10.53 -14.15 -0.69
CA THR A 230 11.76 -13.99 -1.50
C THR A 230 11.71 -14.74 -2.84
N SER A 231 10.68 -15.53 -3.08
CA SER A 231 10.42 -16.21 -4.35
C SER A 231 8.92 -16.38 -4.59
N GLU A 232 8.54 -16.74 -5.80
CA GLU A 232 7.15 -17.03 -6.16
C GLU A 232 6.59 -18.20 -5.34
N GLU A 233 7.40 -19.28 -5.16
CA GLU A 233 6.98 -20.45 -4.39
C GLU A 233 6.67 -20.09 -2.94
N LYS A 234 7.48 -19.23 -2.31
CA LYS A 234 7.23 -18.76 -0.94
C LYS A 234 5.99 -17.87 -0.86
N SER A 235 5.77 -17.04 -1.86
CA SER A 235 4.57 -16.19 -1.93
C SER A 235 3.30 -17.05 -2.06
N VAL A 236 3.34 -18.09 -2.92
CA VAL A 236 2.24 -19.05 -3.09
C VAL A 236 2.01 -19.86 -1.81
N ALA A 237 3.08 -20.32 -1.15
CA ALA A 237 2.95 -21.05 0.11
C ALA A 237 2.27 -20.20 1.20
N LEU A 238 2.74 -18.98 1.40
CA LEU A 238 2.11 -18.06 2.36
C LEU A 238 0.65 -17.75 2.01
N ALA A 239 0.34 -17.51 0.73
CA ALA A 239 -1.02 -17.28 0.29
C ALA A 239 -1.93 -18.50 0.55
N SER A 240 -1.41 -19.71 0.35
CA SER A 240 -2.16 -20.96 0.62
C SER A 240 -2.47 -21.14 2.09
N GLU A 241 -1.51 -20.83 2.98
CA GLU A 241 -1.72 -20.86 4.44
C GLU A 241 -2.79 -19.83 4.88
N ILE A 242 -2.72 -18.59 4.35
CA ILE A 242 -3.70 -17.54 4.64
C ILE A 242 -5.10 -17.94 4.15
N LEU A 243 -5.20 -18.53 2.94
CA LEU A 243 -6.46 -19.01 2.40
C LEU A 243 -7.03 -20.17 3.23
N SER A 244 -6.19 -21.03 3.78
CA SER A 244 -6.63 -22.09 4.71
C SER A 244 -7.22 -21.50 5.98
N LEU A 245 -6.60 -20.47 6.56
CA LEU A 245 -7.15 -19.75 7.71
C LEU A 245 -8.53 -19.12 7.38
N ALA A 246 -8.67 -18.53 6.19
CA ALA A 246 -9.91 -17.91 5.76
C ALA A 246 -11.07 -18.92 5.58
N LYS A 247 -10.77 -20.18 5.30
CA LYS A 247 -11.77 -21.25 5.15
C LYS A 247 -12.12 -21.96 6.45
N GLY A 248 -11.54 -21.55 7.57
CA GLY A 248 -11.84 -22.10 8.90
C GLY A 248 -11.00 -23.33 9.30
N GLY A 249 -9.84 -23.54 8.63
CA GLY A 249 -8.90 -24.61 8.96
C GLY A 249 -9.38 -25.99 8.55
#